data_fd7bf8926367eaf254adfcd9b0c2568e
#
_entry.id   fd7bf8926367eaf254adfcd9b0c2568e
#
_cell.length_a   1.000
_cell.length_b   1.000
_cell.length_c   1.000
_cell.angle_alpha   90.00
_cell.angle_beta   90.00
_cell.angle_gamma   90.00
#
_symmetry.space_group_name_H-M   'P 1'
#
loop_
_entity.id
_entity.type
_entity.pdbx_description
1 polymer ?
#
loop_
_entity_poly.entity_id
_entity_poly.type
_entity_poly.pdbx_seq_one_letter_code
_entity_poly.pdbx_strand_id
1 'polypeptide(L)'
;MTIKVRIPTPLMKLTDNQSEVSAKGETISDIINNLESQFNGIKDRICEENGSPRRFINIYVNEEDIRFLEGEMTAVKDGDEISIIPAIAGG
;
A
#
# COMPACT_ATOMS: atom_id res chain seq x y z
N MET A 1 -6.76 8.23 -11.87
CA MET A 1 -5.43 7.77 -12.26
C MET A 1 -5.21 6.36 -11.75
N THR A 2 -4.54 5.56 -12.55
CA THR A 2 -4.30 4.16 -12.21
C THR A 2 -2.88 3.97 -11.72
N ILE A 3 -2.76 3.40 -10.54
CA ILE A 3 -1.47 3.20 -9.88
C ILE A 3 -1.25 1.71 -9.72
N LYS A 4 -0.05 1.25 -10.02
CA LYS A 4 0.32 -0.14 -9.85
C LYS A 4 0.75 -0.35 -8.40
N VAL A 5 0.21 -1.37 -7.76
CA VAL A 5 0.54 -1.68 -6.37
C VAL A 5 1.10 -3.10 -6.29
N ARG A 6 2.30 -3.22 -5.75
CA ARG A 6 2.91 -4.52 -5.54
C ARG A 6 2.51 -5.05 -4.17
N ILE A 7 2.01 -6.29 -4.17
CA ILE A 7 1.49 -6.92 -2.96
C ILE A 7 2.50 -7.94 -2.45
N PRO A 8 2.89 -7.86 -1.17
CA PRO A 8 3.84 -8.83 -0.63
C PRO A 8 3.18 -10.19 -0.45
N THR A 9 3.99 -11.23 -0.49
CA THR A 9 3.50 -12.61 -0.38
C THR A 9 2.52 -12.85 0.77
N PRO A 10 2.80 -12.36 2.00
CA PRO A 10 1.86 -12.59 3.10
C PRO A 10 0.48 -12.01 2.90
N LEU A 11 0.32 -11.03 2.02
CA LEU A 11 -0.97 -10.40 1.78
C LEU A 11 -1.63 -10.88 0.49
N MET A 12 -0.96 -11.70 -0.30
CA MET A 12 -1.50 -12.14 -1.59
C MET A 12 -2.78 -12.95 -1.44
N LYS A 13 -2.96 -13.61 -0.31
CA LYS A 13 -4.20 -14.34 -0.09
C LYS A 13 -5.42 -13.42 -0.04
N LEU A 14 -5.21 -12.13 0.19
CA LEU A 14 -6.30 -11.15 0.20
C LEU A 14 -6.54 -10.56 -1.18
N THR A 15 -5.62 -10.77 -2.11
CA THR A 15 -5.70 -10.21 -3.46
C THR A 15 -5.80 -11.30 -4.51
N ASP A 16 -6.48 -12.38 -4.20
CA ASP A 16 -6.67 -13.51 -5.12
C ASP A 16 -5.34 -14.05 -5.65
N ASN A 17 -4.32 -14.07 -4.78
CA ASN A 17 -2.97 -14.53 -5.10
C ASN A 17 -2.29 -13.69 -6.17
N GLN A 18 -2.70 -12.45 -6.32
CA GLN A 18 -2.06 -11.53 -7.25
C GLN A 18 -0.95 -10.77 -6.55
N SER A 19 0.24 -10.77 -7.14
CA SER A 19 1.38 -10.05 -6.60
C SER A 19 1.40 -8.59 -7.03
N GLU A 20 0.51 -8.22 -7.94
CA GLU A 20 0.44 -6.87 -8.47
C GLU A 20 -1.01 -6.58 -8.82
N VAL A 21 -1.51 -5.45 -8.34
CA VAL A 21 -2.88 -5.05 -8.62
C VAL A 21 -2.89 -3.56 -8.98
N SER A 22 -4.00 -3.10 -9.54
CA SER A 22 -4.16 -1.69 -9.88
C SER A 22 -5.12 -1.04 -8.89
N ALA A 23 -4.84 0.20 -8.55
CA ALA A 23 -5.70 0.97 -7.68
C ALA A 23 -5.80 2.40 -8.20
N LYS A 24 -6.77 3.14 -7.71
CA LYS A 24 -7.00 4.52 -8.14
C LYS A 24 -6.96 5.45 -6.94
N GLY A 25 -6.41 6.63 -7.13
CA GLY A 25 -6.35 7.63 -6.08
C GLY A 25 -5.31 8.68 -6.38
N GLU A 26 -5.28 9.71 -5.55
CA GLU A 26 -4.33 10.82 -5.70
C GLU A 26 -3.33 10.87 -4.55
N THR A 27 -3.57 10.12 -3.48
CA THR A 27 -2.65 10.02 -2.35
C THR A 27 -2.53 8.56 -1.95
N ILE A 28 -1.55 8.26 -1.12
CA ILE A 28 -1.39 6.90 -0.59
C ILE A 28 -2.66 6.48 0.15
N SER A 29 -3.25 7.39 0.93
CA SER A 29 -4.49 7.11 1.64
C SER A 29 -5.61 6.70 0.69
N ASP A 30 -5.75 7.43 -0.43
CA ASP A 30 -6.76 7.11 -1.43
C ASP A 30 -6.52 5.72 -2.03
N ILE A 31 -5.26 5.41 -2.31
CA ILE A 31 -4.90 4.11 -2.89
C ILE A 31 -5.26 2.99 -1.93
N ILE A 32 -4.95 3.16 -0.65
CA ILE A 32 -5.26 2.13 0.35
C ILE A 32 -6.77 1.95 0.48
N ASN A 33 -7.53 3.04 0.47
CA ASN A 33 -8.99 2.95 0.54
C ASN A 33 -9.56 2.27 -0.71
N ASN A 34 -8.97 2.53 -1.86
CA ASN A 34 -9.41 1.88 -3.09
C ASN A 34 -9.09 0.38 -3.06
N LEU A 35 -7.92 0.02 -2.51
CA LEU A 35 -7.58 -1.39 -2.35
C LEU A 35 -8.60 -2.08 -1.42
N GLU A 36 -8.99 -1.40 -0.35
CA GLU A 36 -9.97 -1.98 0.57
C GLU A 36 -11.31 -2.24 -0.12
N SER A 37 -11.72 -1.36 -1.02
CA SER A 37 -12.97 -1.56 -1.73
C SER A 37 -12.89 -2.72 -2.71
N GLN A 38 -11.69 -3.04 -3.20
CA GLN A 38 -11.48 -4.17 -4.09
C GLN A 38 -11.25 -5.48 -3.33
N PHE A 39 -10.52 -5.40 -2.23
CA PHE A 39 -10.08 -6.57 -1.46
C PHE A 39 -10.36 -6.32 0.01
N ASN A 40 -11.53 -6.70 0.44
CA ASN A 40 -11.98 -6.45 1.80
C ASN A 40 -11.01 -7.04 2.84
N GLY A 41 -10.62 -6.22 3.79
CA GLY A 41 -9.71 -6.63 4.86
C GLY A 41 -8.26 -6.26 4.66
N ILE A 42 -7.89 -5.80 3.45
CA ILE A 42 -6.49 -5.50 3.18
C ILE A 42 -6.02 -4.25 3.93
N LYS A 43 -6.91 -3.28 4.11
CA LYS A 43 -6.54 -2.06 4.81
C LYS A 43 -6.13 -2.33 6.26
N ASP A 44 -6.84 -3.24 6.92
CA ASP A 44 -6.51 -3.61 8.30
C ASP A 44 -5.14 -4.26 8.42
N ARG A 45 -4.67 -4.86 7.35
CA ARG A 45 -3.36 -5.49 7.35
C ARG A 45 -2.25 -4.49 7.08
N ILE A 46 -2.57 -3.41 6.38
CA ILE A 46 -1.58 -2.40 6.01
C ILE A 46 -1.54 -1.25 7.01
N CYS A 47 -2.70 -0.85 7.52
CA CYS A 47 -2.83 0.35 8.35
C CYS A 47 -3.39 0.05 9.72
N GLU A 48 -3.10 0.96 10.65
CA GLU A 48 -3.70 0.93 11.96
C GLU A 48 -5.03 1.69 11.91
N GLU A 49 -5.77 1.66 13.02
CA GLU A 49 -7.09 2.29 13.06
C GLU A 49 -7.07 3.77 12.69
N ASN A 50 -6.00 4.47 12.98
CA ASN A 50 -5.90 5.89 12.69
C ASN A 50 -5.48 6.17 11.23
N GLY A 51 -5.34 5.12 10.42
CA GLY A 51 -5.00 5.29 9.01
C GLY A 51 -3.51 5.28 8.71
N SER A 52 -2.66 5.30 9.71
CA SER A 52 -1.22 5.26 9.51
C SER A 52 -0.77 3.86 9.15
N PRO A 53 0.29 3.72 8.33
CA PRO A 53 0.83 2.39 8.04
C PRO A 53 1.26 1.70 9.31
N ARG A 54 1.06 0.38 9.37
CA ARG A 54 1.47 -0.39 10.52
C ARG A 54 2.98 -0.36 10.68
N ARG A 55 3.41 -0.53 11.93
CA ARG A 55 4.81 -0.48 12.32
C ARG A 55 5.74 -1.35 11.48
N PHE A 56 5.25 -2.53 11.11
CA PHE A 56 6.06 -3.49 10.35
C PHE A 56 5.71 -3.53 8.87
N ILE A 57 5.08 -2.47 8.39
CA ILE A 57 4.77 -2.34 6.97
C ILE A 57 5.46 -1.09 6.45
N ASN A 58 6.25 -1.26 5.40
CA ASN A 58 6.87 -0.14 4.72
C ASN A 58 6.16 0.05 3.39
N ILE A 59 5.89 1.30 3.03
CA ILE A 59 5.24 1.63 1.77
C ILE A 59 6.18 2.54 1.00
N TYR A 60 6.45 2.19 -0.25
CA TYR A 60 7.33 2.94 -1.13
C TYR A 60 6.59 3.44 -2.35
N VAL A 61 6.87 4.65 -2.77
CA VAL A 61 6.40 5.19 -4.02
C VAL A 61 7.63 5.38 -4.90
N ASN A 62 7.71 4.60 -5.98
CA ASN A 62 8.86 4.63 -6.87
C ASN A 62 10.18 4.50 -6.11
N GLU A 63 10.22 3.55 -5.17
CA GLU A 63 11.41 3.24 -4.38
C GLU A 63 11.73 4.23 -3.27
N GLU A 64 10.85 5.21 -3.02
CA GLU A 64 11.03 6.12 -1.91
C GLU A 64 10.05 5.78 -0.79
N ASP A 65 10.56 5.61 0.42
CA ASP A 65 9.74 5.31 1.59
C ASP A 65 8.89 6.55 1.92
N ILE A 66 7.59 6.36 2.05
CA ILE A 66 6.68 7.48 2.30
C ILE A 66 6.93 8.17 3.64
N ARG A 67 7.63 7.52 4.56
CA ARG A 67 7.97 8.16 5.84
C ARG A 67 8.91 9.34 5.65
N PHE A 68 9.65 9.35 4.54
CA PHE A 68 10.53 10.44 4.19
C PHE A 68 9.87 11.42 3.23
N LEU A 69 8.60 11.20 2.94
CA LEU A 69 7.78 12.06 2.11
C LEU A 69 6.68 12.63 3.01
N GLU A 70 5.43 12.48 2.62
CA GLU A 70 4.32 13.01 3.42
C GLU A 70 3.44 11.91 4.00
N GLY A 71 4.03 10.73 4.23
CA GLY A 71 3.30 9.62 4.80
C GLY A 71 2.10 9.24 3.96
N GLU A 72 0.97 8.98 4.60
CA GLU A 72 -0.25 8.59 3.91
C GLU A 72 -0.82 9.69 3.03
N MET A 73 -0.36 10.93 3.19
CA MET A 73 -0.78 12.05 2.37
C MET A 73 0.14 12.27 1.17
N THR A 74 1.13 11.40 1.00
CA THR A 74 2.03 11.49 -0.15
C THR A 74 1.23 11.41 -1.44
N ALA A 75 1.44 12.39 -2.32
CA ALA A 75 0.74 12.43 -3.60
C ALA A 75 1.29 11.37 -4.55
N VAL A 76 0.39 10.77 -5.31
CA VAL A 76 0.75 9.79 -6.34
C VAL A 76 0.13 10.26 -7.65
N LYS A 77 0.72 9.82 -8.74
CA LYS A 77 0.23 10.20 -10.07
C LYS A 77 0.26 9.01 -11.00
N ASP A 78 -0.43 9.14 -12.11
CA ASP A 78 -0.52 8.07 -13.08
C ASP A 78 0.88 7.61 -13.51
N GLY A 79 1.08 6.30 -13.48
CA GLY A 79 2.37 5.72 -13.80
C GLY A 79 3.26 5.45 -12.60
N ASP A 80 2.91 5.97 -11.43
CA ASP A 80 3.67 5.66 -10.23
C ASP A 80 3.46 4.21 -9.82
N GLU A 81 4.44 3.66 -9.13
CA GLU A 81 4.38 2.30 -8.62
C GLU A 81 4.51 2.35 -7.11
N ILE A 82 3.60 1.66 -6.43
CA ILE A 82 3.63 1.56 -4.97
C ILE A 82 4.03 0.16 -4.59
N SER A 83 4.96 0.04 -3.66
CA SER A 83 5.38 -1.26 -3.15
C SER A 83 5.05 -1.33 -1.67
N ILE A 84 4.37 -2.40 -1.29
CA ILE A 84 4.05 -2.66 0.11
C ILE A 84 4.99 -3.77 0.56
N ILE A 85 5.85 -3.45 1.51
CA ILE A 85 6.90 -4.38 1.94
C ILE A 85 6.80 -4.57 3.44
N PRO A 86 6.54 -5.80 3.91
CA PRO A 86 6.54 -6.04 5.35
C PRO A 86 7.98 -6.03 5.87
N ALA A 87 8.19 -5.30 6.95
CA ALA A 87 9.47 -5.33 7.64
C ALA A 87 9.37 -6.43 8.68
N ILE A 88 10.01 -7.55 8.41
CA ILE A 88 9.94 -8.68 9.33
C ILE A 88 10.91 -8.43 10.48
N ALA A 89 10.35 -8.11 11.63
CA ALA A 89 11.15 -7.85 12.82
C ALA A 89 11.86 -9.13 13.24
N GLY A 90 13.13 -8.99 13.51
CA GLY A 90 13.91 -10.13 14.00
C GLY A 90 14.37 -11.10 12.93
N GLY A 91 14.11 -10.75 11.70
CA GLY A 91 14.59 -11.68 10.68
C GLY A 91 14.18 -11.31 9.38
#